data_96310f7e0d34385802156b8b8a02353f
#
_entry.id   96310f7e0d34385802156b8b8a02353f
#
_cell.length_a   1.000
_cell.length_b   1.000
_cell.length_c   1.000
_cell.angle_alpha   90.00
_cell.angle_beta   90.00
_cell.angle_gamma   90.00
#
_symmetry.space_group_name_H-M   'P 1'
#
loop_
_entity.id
_entity.type
_entity.pdbx_description
1 polymer ?
#
loop_
_entity_poly.entity_id
_entity_poly.type
_entity_poly.pdbx_seq_one_letter_code
_entity_poly.pdbx_strand_id
1 'polypeptide(L)'
;MRAGFTFIAASTTLIAAMGLAACSRDDSRAAGQGVDKAIGELKSQGAAAKTAAQGAANTATSAAVDAAITVKVNAAIVADTRLKVMKVNVDTKDGRVTLMGSAPDAGSRDTATALVKAVEGVVDVDNQLRVETRP
;
A
#
# COMPACT_ATOMS: atom_id res chain seq x y z
N MET A 1 -31.23 24.36 -13.87
CA MET A 1 -31.51 23.12 -13.15
C MET A 1 -30.59 23.07 -11.94
N ARG A 2 -31.17 23.19 -10.75
CA ARG A 2 -30.44 23.28 -9.47
C ARG A 2 -30.36 21.89 -8.88
N ALA A 3 -29.16 21.33 -8.74
CA ALA A 3 -28.91 20.10 -7.97
C ALA A 3 -28.47 20.49 -6.55
N GLY A 4 -29.38 20.24 -5.59
CA GLY A 4 -29.14 20.53 -4.19
C GLY A 4 -28.21 19.50 -3.55
N PHE A 5 -27.13 19.96 -2.95
CA PHE A 5 -26.29 19.19 -2.06
C PHE A 5 -26.93 19.15 -0.68
N THR A 6 -27.40 18.00 -0.26
CA THR A 6 -27.94 17.78 1.08
C THR A 6 -26.82 17.34 2.00
N PHE A 7 -26.36 18.25 2.86
CA PHE A 7 -25.46 17.91 3.96
C PHE A 7 -26.23 17.18 5.07
N ILE A 8 -25.92 15.91 5.30
CA ILE A 8 -26.40 15.16 6.44
C ILE A 8 -25.40 15.40 7.59
N ALA A 9 -25.78 16.28 8.50
CA ALA A 9 -25.09 16.49 9.76
C ALA A 9 -25.43 15.34 10.71
N ALA A 10 -24.45 14.46 10.97
CA ALA A 10 -24.55 13.44 12.03
C ALA A 10 -24.29 14.09 13.39
N SER A 11 -25.35 14.30 14.15
CA SER A 11 -25.29 14.76 15.54
C SER A 11 -24.76 13.67 16.43
N THR A 12 -23.57 13.88 16.98
CA THR A 12 -22.97 13.03 18.02
C THR A 12 -23.54 13.44 19.36
N THR A 13 -24.52 12.70 19.89
CA THR A 13 -25.05 12.90 21.22
C THR A 13 -24.17 12.21 22.24
N LEU A 14 -23.40 12.98 22.98
CA LEU A 14 -22.59 12.54 24.10
C LEU A 14 -23.49 12.46 25.34
N ILE A 15 -23.86 11.27 25.77
CA ILE A 15 -24.59 11.05 27.03
C ILE A 15 -23.55 10.74 28.11
N ALA A 16 -23.26 11.75 28.90
CA ALA A 16 -22.53 11.61 30.17
C ALA A 16 -23.53 11.20 31.24
N ALA A 17 -23.59 9.93 31.60
CA ALA A 17 -24.29 9.47 32.79
C ALA A 17 -23.30 9.34 33.95
N MET A 18 -23.21 10.36 34.76
CA MET A 18 -22.59 10.29 36.10
C MET A 18 -23.55 9.60 37.04
N GLY A 19 -23.36 8.34 37.30
CA GLY A 19 -23.98 7.61 38.41
C GLY A 19 -23.04 7.53 39.59
N LEU A 20 -23.20 8.42 40.55
CA LEU A 20 -22.65 8.23 41.90
C LEU A 20 -23.55 7.24 42.61
N ALA A 21 -23.14 6.01 42.79
CA ALA A 21 -23.76 5.01 43.67
C ALA A 21 -22.82 4.71 44.83
N ALA A 22 -23.42 4.86 45.99
CA ALA A 22 -22.88 4.77 47.34
C ALA A 22 -21.94 3.59 47.61
N CYS A 23 -20.88 3.89 48.39
CA CYS A 23 -19.97 2.92 48.97
C CYS A 23 -20.65 2.03 49.98
N SER A 24 -20.70 0.76 49.70
CA SER A 24 -20.79 -0.31 50.69
C SER A 24 -19.42 -0.94 50.83
N ARG A 25 -18.93 -1.06 52.03
CA ARG A 25 -17.54 -1.43 52.38
C ARG A 25 -17.16 -2.90 52.15
N ASP A 26 -18.04 -3.73 51.60
CA ASP A 26 -17.79 -5.16 51.45
C ASP A 26 -17.48 -5.61 50.02
N ASP A 27 -17.52 -4.74 49.00
CA ASP A 27 -17.32 -5.13 47.60
C ASP A 27 -15.95 -4.77 47.02
N SER A 28 -14.98 -4.44 47.86
CA SER A 28 -13.65 -3.99 47.40
C SER A 28 -12.80 -5.07 46.68
N ARG A 29 -13.21 -6.32 46.74
CA ARG A 29 -12.50 -7.44 46.05
C ARG A 29 -13.01 -7.74 44.65
N ALA A 30 -14.27 -7.43 44.37
CA ALA A 30 -14.86 -7.66 43.04
C ALA A 30 -14.50 -6.52 42.02
N ALA A 31 -14.34 -5.30 42.54
CA ALA A 31 -14.00 -4.15 41.70
C ALA A 31 -12.58 -4.21 41.11
N GLY A 32 -11.61 -4.81 41.82
CA GLY A 32 -10.23 -4.91 41.34
C GLY A 32 -10.05 -5.81 40.12
N GLN A 33 -10.78 -6.92 40.07
CA GLN A 33 -10.66 -7.87 38.96
C GLN A 33 -11.30 -7.36 37.65
N GLY A 34 -12.35 -6.53 37.77
CA GLY A 34 -12.98 -5.93 36.60
C GLY A 34 -12.14 -4.84 35.93
N VAL A 35 -11.41 -4.08 36.72
CA VAL A 35 -10.55 -3.00 36.23
C VAL A 35 -9.30 -3.57 35.56
N ASP A 36 -8.68 -4.59 36.11
CA ASP A 36 -7.51 -5.24 35.52
C ASP A 36 -7.84 -5.89 34.17
N LYS A 37 -9.02 -6.49 34.05
CA LYS A 37 -9.50 -7.10 32.80
C LYS A 37 -9.79 -6.02 31.75
N ALA A 38 -10.43 -4.93 32.12
CA ALA A 38 -10.72 -3.80 31.22
C ALA A 38 -9.43 -3.11 30.75
N ILE A 39 -8.45 -2.95 31.61
CA ILE A 39 -7.12 -2.40 31.25
C ILE A 39 -6.37 -3.36 30.32
N GLY A 40 -6.48 -4.66 30.53
CA GLY A 40 -5.89 -5.67 29.66
C GLY A 40 -6.49 -5.63 28.25
N GLU A 41 -7.80 -5.49 28.12
CA GLU A 41 -8.49 -5.39 26.83
C GLU A 41 -8.17 -4.09 26.09
N LEU A 42 -8.14 -2.95 26.78
CA LEU A 42 -7.73 -1.67 26.20
C LEU A 42 -6.28 -1.70 25.70
N LYS A 43 -5.39 -2.36 26.44
CA LYS A 43 -3.99 -2.48 26.04
C LYS A 43 -3.82 -3.38 24.80
N SER A 44 -4.59 -4.47 24.71
CA SER A 44 -4.57 -5.36 23.54
C SER A 44 -5.18 -4.70 22.29
N GLN A 45 -6.25 -3.93 22.43
CA GLN A 45 -6.84 -3.16 21.34
C GLN A 45 -5.90 -2.04 20.86
N GLY A 46 -5.23 -1.36 21.75
CA GLY A 46 -4.23 -0.33 21.42
C GLY A 46 -3.03 -0.91 20.66
N ALA A 47 -2.57 -2.10 21.03
CA ALA A 47 -1.50 -2.79 20.33
C ALA A 47 -1.92 -3.24 18.93
N ALA A 48 -3.13 -3.78 18.77
CA ALA A 48 -3.67 -4.19 17.47
C ALA A 48 -3.85 -3.00 16.53
N ALA A 49 -4.37 -1.87 17.02
CA ALA A 49 -4.52 -0.65 16.23
C ALA A 49 -3.16 -0.08 15.76
N LYS A 50 -2.15 -0.12 16.63
CA LYS A 50 -0.80 0.31 16.29
C LYS A 50 -0.16 -0.58 15.23
N THR A 51 -0.32 -1.89 15.32
CA THR A 51 0.19 -2.84 14.32
C THR A 51 -0.50 -2.65 12.97
N ALA A 52 -1.82 -2.44 12.95
CA ALA A 52 -2.57 -2.18 11.73
C ALA A 52 -2.15 -0.85 11.08
N ALA A 53 -1.94 0.20 11.86
CA ALA A 53 -1.48 1.49 11.35
C ALA A 53 -0.05 1.42 10.78
N GLN A 54 0.85 0.67 11.42
CA GLN A 54 2.20 0.43 10.91
C GLN A 54 2.19 -0.39 9.63
N GLY A 55 1.34 -1.42 9.53
CA GLY A 55 1.16 -2.20 8.32
C GLY A 55 0.69 -1.35 7.15
N ALA A 56 -0.31 -0.50 7.35
CA ALA A 56 -0.82 0.41 6.34
C ALA A 56 0.23 1.44 5.89
N ALA A 57 1.01 2.00 6.83
CA ALA A 57 2.08 2.94 6.51
C ALA A 57 3.19 2.28 5.69
N ASN A 58 3.60 1.05 6.03
CA ASN A 58 4.60 0.31 5.28
C ASN A 58 4.13 -0.01 3.86
N THR A 59 2.87 -0.42 3.68
CA THR A 59 2.28 -0.68 2.37
C THR A 59 2.23 0.58 1.51
N ALA A 60 1.84 1.72 2.07
CA ALA A 60 1.83 3.00 1.37
C ALA A 60 3.24 3.43 0.94
N THR A 61 4.25 3.20 1.79
CA THR A 61 5.66 3.49 1.46
C THR A 61 6.16 2.60 0.34
N SER A 62 5.88 1.29 0.37
CA SER A 62 6.25 0.36 -0.70
C SER A 62 5.61 0.74 -2.04
N ALA A 63 4.32 1.08 -2.04
CA ALA A 63 3.63 1.52 -3.25
C ALA A 63 4.22 2.80 -3.85
N ALA A 64 4.64 3.75 -3.00
CA ALA A 64 5.29 4.98 -3.47
C ALA A 64 6.68 4.70 -4.07
N VAL A 65 7.44 3.79 -3.48
CA VAL A 65 8.74 3.35 -4.02
C VAL A 65 8.55 2.64 -5.37
N ASP A 66 7.60 1.73 -5.48
CA ASP A 66 7.30 1.02 -6.72
C ASP A 66 6.86 1.97 -7.84
N ALA A 67 6.06 2.98 -7.52
CA ALA A 67 5.67 4.02 -8.47
C ALA A 67 6.90 4.82 -8.98
N ALA A 68 7.83 5.16 -8.09
CA ALA A 68 9.05 5.85 -8.47
C ALA A 68 9.95 4.98 -9.36
N ILE A 69 10.07 3.69 -9.07
CA ILE A 69 10.80 2.73 -9.92
C ILE A 69 10.15 2.64 -11.31
N THR A 70 8.83 2.52 -11.38
CA THR A 70 8.09 2.48 -12.65
C THR A 70 8.37 3.70 -13.52
N VAL A 71 8.39 4.91 -12.93
CA VAL A 71 8.73 6.15 -13.66
C VAL A 71 10.15 6.12 -14.18
N LYS A 72 11.13 5.72 -13.36
CA LYS A 72 12.54 5.61 -13.77
C LYS A 72 12.72 4.59 -14.90
N VAL A 73 12.08 3.43 -14.82
CA VAL A 73 12.12 2.39 -15.85
C VAL A 73 11.53 2.89 -17.16
N ASN A 74 10.36 3.52 -17.13
CA ASN A 74 9.74 4.10 -18.31
C ASN A 74 10.63 5.16 -18.96
N ALA A 75 11.22 6.04 -18.16
CA ALA A 75 12.15 7.06 -18.64
C ALA A 75 13.39 6.44 -19.32
N ALA A 76 13.94 5.38 -18.74
CA ALA A 76 15.08 4.66 -19.31
C ALA A 76 14.75 3.98 -20.64
N ILE A 77 13.57 3.34 -20.73
CA ILE A 77 13.09 2.70 -21.96
C ILE A 77 12.88 3.73 -23.08
N VAL A 78 12.28 4.88 -22.79
CA VAL A 78 12.03 5.95 -23.76
C VAL A 78 13.35 6.62 -24.21
N ALA A 79 14.35 6.68 -23.35
CA ALA A 79 15.66 7.26 -23.67
C ALA A 79 16.46 6.39 -24.65
N ASP A 80 16.22 5.06 -24.67
CA ASP A 80 16.90 4.16 -25.60
C ASP A 80 16.20 4.15 -26.97
N THR A 81 16.94 4.45 -28.03
CA THR A 81 16.39 4.55 -29.40
C THR A 81 15.85 3.25 -29.95
N ARG A 82 16.31 2.11 -29.47
CA ARG A 82 15.83 0.78 -29.87
C ARG A 82 14.53 0.42 -29.16
N LEU A 83 14.44 0.80 -27.89
CA LEU A 83 13.33 0.42 -27.00
C LEU A 83 12.13 1.37 -27.12
N LYS A 84 12.35 2.65 -27.47
CA LYS A 84 11.27 3.64 -27.58
C LYS A 84 10.17 3.31 -28.60
N VAL A 85 10.48 2.46 -29.59
CA VAL A 85 9.53 1.99 -30.61
C VAL A 85 8.72 0.79 -30.16
N MET A 86 9.11 0.17 -29.04
CA MET A 86 8.43 -0.98 -28.46
C MET A 86 7.19 -0.53 -27.70
N LYS A 87 6.16 -1.35 -27.77
CA LYS A 87 4.98 -1.19 -26.91
C LYS A 87 5.19 -1.98 -25.63
N VAL A 88 5.81 -1.35 -24.64
CA VAL A 88 6.13 -1.97 -23.35
C VAL A 88 5.22 -1.39 -22.29
N ASN A 89 4.56 -2.25 -21.55
CA ASN A 89 3.87 -1.92 -20.30
C ASN A 89 4.75 -2.37 -19.14
N VAL A 90 4.97 -1.47 -18.17
CA VAL A 90 5.81 -1.71 -17.01
C VAL A 90 4.93 -1.74 -15.77
N ASP A 91 5.01 -2.83 -15.02
CA ASP A 91 4.40 -2.95 -13.70
C ASP A 91 5.49 -3.23 -12.66
N THR A 92 5.38 -2.61 -11.49
CA THR A 92 6.36 -2.77 -10.41
C THR A 92 5.64 -3.09 -9.12
N LYS A 93 6.09 -4.16 -8.46
CA LYS A 93 5.59 -4.57 -7.14
C LYS A 93 6.73 -5.07 -6.27
N ASP A 94 6.89 -4.47 -5.10
CA ASP A 94 7.94 -4.81 -4.12
C ASP A 94 9.35 -4.81 -4.75
N GLY A 95 9.62 -3.85 -5.66
CA GLY A 95 10.88 -3.74 -6.39
C GLY A 95 11.05 -4.73 -7.55
N ARG A 96 10.10 -5.62 -7.77
CA ARG A 96 10.09 -6.53 -8.94
C ARG A 96 9.38 -5.86 -10.10
N VAL A 97 10.08 -5.73 -11.22
CA VAL A 97 9.57 -5.12 -12.45
C VAL A 97 9.13 -6.20 -13.43
N THR A 98 7.88 -6.13 -13.85
CA THR A 98 7.33 -6.99 -14.93
C THR A 98 7.22 -6.16 -16.20
N LEU A 99 7.84 -6.64 -17.28
CA LEU A 99 7.78 -6.05 -18.61
C LEU A 99 6.82 -6.86 -19.47
N MET A 100 5.74 -6.25 -19.93
CA MET A 100 4.75 -6.88 -20.82
C MET A 100 4.65 -6.11 -22.12
N GLY A 101 4.34 -6.81 -23.21
CA GLY A 101 4.16 -6.20 -24.53
C GLY A 101 4.86 -6.94 -25.65
N SER A 102 5.34 -6.21 -26.66
CA SER A 102 6.03 -6.79 -27.79
C SER A 102 7.38 -6.13 -28.06
N ALA A 103 8.36 -6.96 -28.44
CA ALA A 103 9.68 -6.56 -28.87
C ALA A 103 9.86 -6.93 -30.34
N PRO A 104 10.53 -6.11 -31.17
CA PRO A 104 10.76 -6.39 -32.57
C PRO A 104 11.71 -7.57 -32.79
N ASP A 105 12.59 -7.82 -31.87
CA ASP A 105 13.58 -8.91 -31.93
C ASP A 105 14.02 -9.35 -30.52
N ALA A 106 14.69 -10.50 -30.44
CA ALA A 106 15.19 -11.04 -29.17
C ALA A 106 16.27 -10.15 -28.52
N GLY A 107 17.11 -9.51 -29.33
CA GLY A 107 18.15 -8.59 -28.82
C GLY A 107 17.55 -7.37 -28.12
N SER A 108 16.48 -6.80 -28.65
CA SER A 108 15.75 -5.69 -28.01
C SER A 108 15.12 -6.12 -26.69
N ARG A 109 14.57 -7.35 -26.63
CA ARG A 109 14.05 -7.94 -25.39
C ARG A 109 15.13 -8.08 -24.31
N ASP A 110 16.30 -8.58 -24.70
CA ASP A 110 17.42 -8.78 -23.77
C ASP A 110 18.01 -7.42 -23.32
N THR A 111 18.09 -6.47 -24.24
CA THR A 111 18.51 -5.08 -23.93
C THR A 111 17.55 -4.44 -22.93
N ALA A 112 16.24 -4.60 -23.09
CA ALA A 112 15.25 -4.11 -22.14
C ALA A 112 15.47 -4.69 -20.73
N THR A 113 15.72 -5.99 -20.63
CA THR A 113 16.02 -6.63 -19.33
C THR A 113 17.28 -6.05 -18.69
N ALA A 114 18.36 -5.90 -19.45
CA ALA A 114 19.62 -5.38 -18.94
C ALA A 114 19.47 -3.93 -18.45
N LEU A 115 18.77 -3.10 -19.23
CA LEU A 115 18.52 -1.70 -18.94
C LEU A 115 17.68 -1.54 -17.65
N VAL A 116 16.62 -2.34 -17.51
CA VAL A 116 15.74 -2.28 -16.33
C VAL A 116 16.47 -2.78 -15.08
N LYS A 117 17.30 -3.80 -15.17
CA LYS A 117 18.15 -4.26 -14.05
C LYS A 117 19.14 -3.22 -13.57
N ALA A 118 19.55 -2.30 -14.42
CA ALA A 118 20.45 -1.20 -14.06
C ALA A 118 19.74 -0.04 -13.35
N VAL A 119 18.42 -0.03 -13.32
CA VAL A 119 17.64 1.04 -12.66
C VAL A 119 17.70 0.85 -11.15
N GLU A 120 18.07 1.93 -10.46
CA GLU A 120 18.14 1.95 -8.99
C GLU A 120 16.77 1.65 -8.35
N GLY A 121 16.77 0.70 -7.42
CA GLY A 121 15.59 0.24 -6.69
C GLY A 121 14.97 -1.04 -7.28
N VAL A 122 15.38 -1.48 -8.45
CA VAL A 122 14.93 -2.75 -9.05
C VAL A 122 15.64 -3.91 -8.36
N VAL A 123 14.85 -4.83 -7.82
CA VAL A 123 15.32 -6.05 -7.15
C VAL A 123 15.36 -7.22 -8.13
N ASP A 124 14.34 -7.31 -8.99
CA ASP A 124 14.21 -8.40 -9.96
C ASP A 124 13.44 -7.93 -11.20
N VAL A 125 13.65 -8.60 -12.33
CA VAL A 125 12.98 -8.29 -13.61
C VAL A 125 12.37 -9.54 -14.21
N ASP A 126 11.07 -9.54 -14.35
CA ASP A 126 10.30 -10.54 -15.07
C ASP A 126 9.98 -10.03 -16.49
N ASN A 127 10.66 -10.58 -17.48
CA ASN A 127 10.51 -10.16 -18.86
C ASN A 127 9.50 -11.07 -19.60
N GLN A 128 8.29 -10.57 -19.77
CA GLN A 128 7.20 -11.22 -20.50
C GLN A 128 6.97 -10.62 -21.90
N LEU A 129 7.98 -9.95 -22.48
CA LEU A 129 7.92 -9.40 -23.82
C LEU A 129 7.87 -10.52 -24.87
N ARG A 130 6.91 -10.43 -25.77
CA ARG A 130 6.80 -11.32 -26.92
C ARG A 130 7.61 -10.77 -28.08
N VAL A 131 8.45 -11.60 -28.66
CA VAL A 131 9.19 -11.22 -29.87
C VAL A 131 8.26 -11.37 -31.08
N GLU A 132 7.98 -10.24 -31.74
CA GLU A 132 7.25 -10.23 -33.01
C GLU A 132 8.24 -10.45 -34.14
N THR A 133 8.41 -11.73 -34.55
CA THR A 133 9.19 -12.05 -35.76
C THR A 133 8.40 -11.50 -36.94
N ARG A 134 8.84 -10.35 -37.48
CA ARG A 134 8.28 -9.86 -38.74
C ARG A 134 8.71 -10.82 -39.85
N PRO A 135 7.80 -11.38 -40.65
CA PRO A 135 8.14 -12.21 -41.78
C PRO A 135 8.90 -11.44 -42.86
#